data_2d2cd96dfcb2bee15b35a4ec20280044
#
_entry.id   2d2cd96dfcb2bee15b35a4ec20280044
#
_cell.length_a   1.000
_cell.length_b   1.000
_cell.length_c   1.000
_cell.angle_alpha   90.00
_cell.angle_beta   90.00
_cell.angle_gamma   90.00
#
_symmetry.space_group_name_H-M   'P 1'
#
loop_
_entity.id
_entity.type
_entity.pdbx_description
1 polymer ?
#
loop_
_entity_poly.entity_id
_entity_poly.type
_entity_poly.pdbx_seq_one_letter_code
_entity_poly.pdbx_strand_id
1 'polypeptide(L)'
;MTQDEKKILDVTCGCRSIWFNKHHPAAVYCDKREMTMELAFGKAHSSIYQCNIEPDIVCDFTALPLEDCSFSLVVFDPPHLTGAKETAWLVKKYGKLDENWPQMLHDGFMECMRVLKPDGVLIFKWSEYDLPAEDVWKAIGQKPLFGHHSGRKSRTFWGCFMKGV
;
A
#
# COMPACT_ATOMS: atom_id res chain seq x y z
N MET A 1 -6.39 21.64 -11.36
CA MET A 1 -5.25 21.53 -10.43
C MET A 1 -4.08 21.04 -11.23
N THR A 2 -3.02 21.78 -11.27
CA THR A 2 -1.77 21.37 -11.94
C THR A 2 -1.12 20.24 -11.14
N GLN A 3 -0.30 19.42 -11.77
CA GLN A 3 0.42 18.30 -11.14
C GLN A 3 1.31 18.77 -9.97
N ASP A 4 1.71 20.03 -9.95
CA ASP A 4 2.47 20.69 -8.86
C ASP A 4 1.72 20.80 -7.51
N GLU A 5 0.40 20.65 -7.50
CA GLU A 5 -0.41 20.71 -6.27
C GLU A 5 -0.55 19.35 -5.59
N LYS A 6 -0.28 18.25 -6.30
CA LYS A 6 -0.34 16.89 -5.78
C LYS A 6 1.00 16.51 -5.15
N LYS A 7 1.03 16.38 -3.84
CA LYS A 7 2.25 16.13 -3.05
C LYS A 7 2.33 14.74 -2.46
N ILE A 8 1.21 14.02 -2.45
CA ILE A 8 1.07 12.73 -1.79
C ILE A 8 0.67 11.68 -2.82
N LEU A 9 1.30 10.52 -2.78
CA LEU A 9 0.94 9.36 -3.56
C LEU A 9 0.56 8.21 -2.64
N ASP A 10 -0.60 7.61 -2.84
CA ASP A 10 -0.96 6.31 -2.28
C ASP A 10 -0.88 5.27 -3.39
N VAL A 11 0.13 4.39 -3.29
CA VAL A 11 0.52 3.49 -4.38
C VAL A 11 -0.40 2.27 -4.49
N THR A 12 -1.11 1.96 -3.41
CA THR A 12 -1.96 0.76 -3.27
C THR A 12 -3.22 1.11 -2.51
N CYS A 13 -3.96 2.10 -3.01
CA CYS A 13 -5.00 2.78 -2.25
C CYS A 13 -6.16 1.88 -1.79
N GLY A 14 -6.46 0.79 -2.50
CA GLY A 14 -7.61 -0.03 -2.21
C GLY A 14 -8.88 0.79 -2.07
N CYS A 15 -9.68 0.53 -1.04
CA CYS A 15 -10.84 1.38 -0.70
C CYS A 15 -10.49 2.54 0.24
N ARG A 16 -9.25 3.00 0.21
CA ARG A 16 -8.72 4.16 0.97
C ARG A 16 -9.05 4.08 2.46
N SER A 17 -8.94 2.87 3.03
CA SER A 17 -9.39 2.60 4.40
C SER A 17 -8.53 3.27 5.48
N ILE A 18 -7.31 3.67 5.15
CA ILE A 18 -6.39 4.38 6.05
C ILE A 18 -6.58 5.90 6.03
N TRP A 19 -7.39 6.41 5.09
CA TRP A 19 -7.59 7.84 4.89
C TRP A 19 -8.81 8.34 5.66
N PHE A 20 -8.65 9.40 6.45
CA PHE A 20 -9.77 10.13 7.06
C PHE A 20 -10.58 10.87 5.98
N ASN A 21 -9.89 11.57 5.06
CA ASN A 21 -10.50 12.12 3.86
C ASN A 21 -10.10 11.28 2.65
N LYS A 22 -11.00 10.45 2.18
CA LYS A 22 -10.79 9.53 1.04
C LYS A 22 -10.60 10.22 -0.31
N HIS A 23 -10.86 11.52 -0.38
CA HIS A 23 -10.70 12.37 -1.56
C HIS A 23 -9.82 13.58 -1.23
N HIS A 24 -8.67 13.31 -0.57
CA HIS A 24 -7.76 14.38 -0.17
C HIS A 24 -7.20 15.11 -1.39
N PRO A 25 -7.36 16.46 -1.50
CA PRO A 25 -7.05 17.19 -2.73
C PRO A 25 -5.56 17.13 -3.14
N ALA A 26 -4.64 16.99 -2.20
CA ALA A 26 -3.21 16.87 -2.46
C ALA A 26 -2.74 15.44 -2.73
N ALA A 27 -3.63 14.45 -2.77
CA ALA A 27 -3.27 13.05 -2.99
C ALA A 27 -3.59 12.59 -4.42
N VAL A 28 -2.76 11.67 -4.93
CA VAL A 28 -3.02 10.80 -6.07
C VAL A 28 -3.15 9.39 -5.55
N TYR A 29 -4.13 8.67 -6.02
CA TYR A 29 -4.44 7.31 -5.59
C TYR A 29 -4.20 6.34 -6.73
N CYS A 30 -3.34 5.35 -6.53
CA CYS A 30 -3.06 4.26 -7.46
C CYS A 30 -3.53 2.91 -6.89
N ASP A 31 -3.98 2.05 -7.75
CA ASP A 31 -4.20 0.61 -7.47
C ASP A 31 -4.18 -0.14 -8.80
N LYS A 32 -3.82 -1.41 -8.76
CA LYS A 32 -3.88 -2.30 -9.93
C LYS A 32 -5.32 -2.64 -10.33
N ARG A 33 -6.27 -2.47 -9.42
CA ARG A 33 -7.66 -2.85 -9.56
C ARG A 33 -8.55 -1.63 -9.58
N GLU A 34 -9.58 -1.67 -10.40
CA GLU A 34 -10.71 -0.75 -10.39
C GLU A 34 -11.97 -1.59 -10.29
N MET A 35 -12.66 -1.54 -9.15
CA MET A 35 -13.83 -2.39 -8.91
C MET A 35 -14.65 -1.95 -7.71
N THR A 36 -15.95 -2.25 -7.76
CA THR A 36 -16.85 -2.18 -6.61
C THR A 36 -17.19 -3.59 -6.15
N MET A 37 -17.12 -3.84 -4.84
CA MET A 37 -17.50 -5.11 -4.25
C MET A 37 -18.26 -4.95 -2.95
N GLU A 38 -19.14 -5.89 -2.67
CA GLU A 38 -19.79 -6.04 -1.38
C GLU A 38 -19.05 -7.13 -0.59
N LEU A 39 -18.62 -6.78 0.60
CA LEU A 39 -17.93 -7.68 1.52
C LEU A 39 -18.84 -7.95 2.71
N ALA A 40 -19.34 -9.18 2.80
CA ALA A 40 -20.12 -9.62 3.95
C ALA A 40 -19.17 -10.02 5.10
N PHE A 41 -19.40 -9.50 6.29
CA PHE A 41 -18.62 -9.80 7.49
C PHE A 41 -19.51 -9.95 8.71
N GLY A 42 -18.90 -10.39 9.84
CA GLY A 42 -19.60 -10.67 11.08
C GLY A 42 -20.18 -12.10 11.14
N LYS A 43 -20.78 -12.43 12.28
CA LYS A 43 -21.42 -13.74 12.45
C LYS A 43 -22.59 -13.86 11.47
N ALA A 44 -22.64 -14.97 10.73
CA ALA A 44 -23.65 -15.23 9.71
C ALA A 44 -23.80 -14.12 8.64
N HIS A 45 -22.70 -13.41 8.30
CA HIS A 45 -22.71 -12.32 7.29
C HIS A 45 -23.73 -11.21 7.61
N SER A 46 -23.89 -10.90 8.89
CA SER A 46 -24.89 -9.94 9.37
C SER A 46 -24.64 -8.48 8.95
N SER A 47 -23.46 -8.17 8.40
CA SER A 47 -23.10 -6.84 7.97
C SER A 47 -22.50 -6.88 6.56
N ILE A 48 -22.90 -5.94 5.72
CA ILE A 48 -22.34 -5.75 4.38
C ILE A 48 -21.51 -4.47 4.39
N TYR A 49 -20.28 -4.55 3.91
CA TYR A 49 -19.39 -3.42 3.70
C TYR A 49 -19.17 -3.25 2.19
N GLN A 50 -19.56 -2.10 1.66
CA GLN A 50 -19.26 -1.75 0.28
C GLN A 50 -17.83 -1.21 0.19
N CYS A 51 -17.00 -1.87 -0.60
CA CYS A 51 -15.63 -1.46 -0.87
C CYS A 51 -15.54 -1.03 -2.34
N ASN A 52 -15.30 0.25 -2.55
CA ASN A 52 -15.05 0.82 -3.87
C ASN A 52 -13.54 1.06 -3.99
N ILE A 53 -12.93 0.39 -4.95
CA ILE A 53 -11.54 0.64 -5.36
C ILE A 53 -11.65 1.49 -6.62
N GLU A 54 -11.41 2.78 -6.47
CA GLU A 54 -11.55 3.81 -7.51
C GLU A 54 -10.25 4.64 -7.54
N PRO A 55 -9.16 4.09 -8.10
CA PRO A 55 -7.91 4.83 -8.19
C PRO A 55 -8.01 5.98 -9.19
N ASP A 56 -7.21 7.03 -9.01
CA ASP A 56 -7.03 8.06 -10.02
C ASP A 56 -6.22 7.53 -11.22
N ILE A 57 -5.34 6.55 -10.95
CA ILE A 57 -4.50 5.87 -11.95
C ILE A 57 -4.51 4.37 -11.68
N VAL A 58 -5.00 3.60 -12.66
CA VAL A 58 -4.90 2.13 -12.61
C VAL A 58 -3.50 1.72 -13.07
N CYS A 59 -2.69 1.17 -12.16
CA CYS A 59 -1.32 0.75 -12.47
C CYS A 59 -0.80 -0.31 -11.49
N ASP A 60 0.24 -1.02 -11.92
CA ASP A 60 0.99 -1.92 -11.05
C ASP A 60 2.02 -1.12 -10.26
N PHE A 61 2.12 -1.36 -8.95
CA PHE A 61 3.05 -0.67 -8.07
C PHE A 61 4.52 -0.97 -8.39
N THR A 62 4.80 -2.03 -9.15
CA THR A 62 6.16 -2.38 -9.61
C THR A 62 6.61 -1.59 -10.84
N ALA A 63 5.70 -0.83 -11.46
CA ALA A 63 5.97 -0.02 -12.65
C ALA A 63 5.02 1.19 -12.69
N LEU A 64 5.29 2.20 -11.88
CA LEU A 64 4.44 3.38 -11.77
C LEU A 64 4.58 4.30 -13.00
N PRO A 65 3.48 4.66 -13.70
CA PRO A 65 3.51 5.59 -14.84
C PRO A 65 3.61 7.05 -14.38
N LEU A 66 4.57 7.33 -13.51
CA LEU A 66 4.76 8.62 -12.84
C LEU A 66 6.21 9.06 -12.97
N GLU A 67 6.43 10.36 -13.03
CA GLU A 67 7.76 10.95 -13.18
C GLU A 67 8.59 10.80 -11.89
N ASP A 68 9.90 10.75 -12.05
CA ASP A 68 10.86 10.76 -10.94
C ASP A 68 10.70 12.01 -10.08
N CYS A 69 10.95 11.89 -8.78
CA CYS A 69 11.02 13.03 -7.87
C CYS A 69 9.76 13.93 -7.87
N SER A 70 8.57 13.35 -8.02
CA SER A 70 7.30 14.07 -8.13
C SER A 70 6.59 14.31 -6.80
N PHE A 71 6.76 13.40 -5.82
CA PHE A 71 6.01 13.42 -4.57
C PHE A 71 6.87 13.68 -3.35
N SER A 72 6.31 14.36 -2.36
CA SER A 72 6.98 14.61 -1.07
C SER A 72 6.67 13.53 -0.04
N LEU A 73 5.52 12.85 -0.17
CA LEU A 73 5.08 11.76 0.68
C LEU A 73 4.53 10.64 -0.20
N VAL A 74 4.98 9.43 0.04
CA VAL A 74 4.43 8.21 -0.56
C VAL A 74 3.91 7.29 0.55
N VAL A 75 2.74 6.70 0.32
CA VAL A 75 2.17 5.67 1.17
C VAL A 75 2.16 4.35 0.39
N PHE A 76 2.71 3.31 0.98
CA PHE A 76 2.77 1.98 0.40
C PHE A 76 2.21 0.93 1.38
N ASP A 77 1.01 0.42 1.10
CA ASP A 77 0.31 -0.63 1.83
C ASP A 77 0.07 -1.83 0.89
N PRO A 78 1.15 -2.53 0.47
CA PRO A 78 1.05 -3.60 -0.52
C PRO A 78 0.23 -4.79 0.01
N PRO A 79 -0.24 -5.68 -0.88
CA PRO A 79 -0.78 -6.96 -0.48
C PRO A 79 0.20 -7.71 0.46
N HIS A 80 -0.34 -8.35 1.49
CA HIS A 80 0.46 -9.03 2.52
C HIS A 80 0.07 -10.51 2.70
N LEU A 81 -0.83 -11.01 1.85
CA LEU A 81 -1.28 -12.40 1.87
C LEU A 81 -0.55 -13.20 0.80
N THR A 82 0.01 -14.35 1.16
CA THR A 82 0.69 -15.27 0.24
C THR A 82 -0.02 -16.61 0.12
N GLY A 83 -0.56 -17.14 1.22
CA GLY A 83 -1.16 -18.47 1.30
C GLY A 83 -2.68 -18.52 1.14
N ALA A 84 -3.37 -17.38 1.12
CA ALA A 84 -4.83 -17.36 1.08
C ALA A 84 -5.39 -17.75 -0.29
N LYS A 85 -6.59 -18.40 -0.28
CA LYS A 85 -7.31 -18.73 -1.52
C LYS A 85 -7.81 -17.44 -2.19
N GLU A 86 -7.81 -17.39 -3.52
CA GLU A 86 -8.29 -16.26 -4.32
C GLU A 86 -9.74 -15.84 -3.99
N THR A 87 -10.56 -16.81 -3.57
CA THR A 87 -11.96 -16.56 -3.17
C THR A 87 -12.12 -15.94 -1.79
N ALA A 88 -11.04 -15.89 -0.99
CA ALA A 88 -11.09 -15.33 0.36
C ALA A 88 -11.40 -13.83 0.30
N TRP A 89 -12.30 -13.36 1.15
CA TRP A 89 -12.70 -11.95 1.19
C TRP A 89 -11.51 -10.99 1.45
N LEU A 90 -10.51 -11.44 2.21
CA LEU A 90 -9.28 -10.68 2.44
C LEU A 90 -8.49 -10.48 1.15
N VAL A 91 -8.38 -11.52 0.30
CA VAL A 91 -7.71 -11.42 -0.99
C VAL A 91 -8.47 -10.49 -1.92
N LYS A 92 -9.78 -10.57 -1.93
CA LYS A 92 -10.61 -9.64 -2.72
C LYS A 92 -10.40 -8.19 -2.29
N LYS A 93 -10.27 -7.95 -0.98
CA LYS A 93 -10.11 -6.60 -0.42
C LYS A 93 -8.70 -6.04 -0.58
N TYR A 94 -7.68 -6.83 -0.27
CA TYR A 94 -6.29 -6.36 -0.16
C TYR A 94 -5.38 -6.84 -1.29
N GLY A 95 -5.84 -7.78 -2.12
CA GLY A 95 -4.99 -8.46 -3.08
C GLY A 95 -4.15 -9.58 -2.44
N LYS A 96 -3.30 -10.20 -3.24
CA LYS A 96 -2.42 -11.28 -2.86
C LYS A 96 -1.07 -11.09 -3.53
N LEU A 97 -0.01 -11.48 -2.84
CA LEU A 97 1.33 -11.63 -3.39
C LEU A 97 1.47 -13.03 -4.02
N ASP A 98 2.20 -13.11 -5.11
CA ASP A 98 2.57 -14.38 -5.74
C ASP A 98 3.85 -14.98 -5.14
N GLU A 99 4.34 -16.05 -5.74
CA GLU A 99 5.56 -16.75 -5.29
C GLU A 99 6.82 -15.88 -5.42
N ASN A 100 6.80 -14.89 -6.31
CA ASN A 100 7.89 -13.94 -6.53
C ASN A 100 7.76 -12.67 -5.64
N TRP A 101 7.02 -12.75 -4.55
CA TRP A 101 6.77 -11.63 -3.65
C TRP A 101 8.02 -10.85 -3.22
N PRO A 102 9.22 -11.48 -3.01
CA PRO A 102 10.40 -10.69 -2.62
C PRO A 102 10.80 -9.67 -3.68
N GLN A 103 10.79 -10.10 -4.96
CA GLN A 103 11.11 -9.22 -6.08
C GLN A 103 10.01 -8.16 -6.29
N MET A 104 8.73 -8.55 -6.19
CA MET A 104 7.61 -7.61 -6.31
C MET A 104 7.69 -6.50 -5.27
N LEU A 105 7.97 -6.84 -4.00
CA LEU A 105 8.08 -5.84 -2.93
C LEU A 105 9.33 -4.98 -3.10
N HIS A 106 10.45 -5.56 -3.55
CA HIS A 106 11.65 -4.82 -3.88
C HIS A 106 11.39 -3.79 -4.99
N ASP A 107 10.82 -4.23 -6.11
CA ASP A 107 10.55 -3.35 -7.25
C ASP A 107 9.56 -2.24 -6.90
N GLY A 108 8.49 -2.60 -6.15
CA GLY A 108 7.54 -1.61 -5.66
C GLY A 108 8.15 -0.60 -4.70
N PHE A 109 9.03 -1.04 -3.81
CA PHE A 109 9.78 -0.14 -2.93
C PHE A 109 10.70 0.79 -3.73
N MET A 110 11.41 0.26 -4.72
CA MET A 110 12.28 1.06 -5.59
C MET A 110 11.49 2.09 -6.42
N GLU A 111 10.32 1.73 -6.92
CA GLU A 111 9.41 2.66 -7.60
C GLU A 111 8.92 3.77 -6.64
N CYS A 112 8.54 3.42 -5.40
CA CYS A 112 8.22 4.42 -4.38
C CYS A 112 9.37 5.39 -4.15
N MET A 113 10.60 4.87 -4.02
CA MET A 113 11.79 5.70 -3.85
C MET A 113 12.11 6.52 -5.10
N ARG A 114 11.87 6.01 -6.31
CA ARG A 114 12.07 6.73 -7.57
C ARG A 114 11.20 7.98 -7.65
N VAL A 115 9.91 7.82 -7.38
CA VAL A 115 8.92 8.92 -7.48
C VAL A 115 8.97 9.91 -6.31
N LEU A 116 9.60 9.57 -5.20
CA LEU A 116 9.86 10.50 -4.10
C LEU A 116 10.86 11.57 -4.48
N LYS A 117 10.58 12.80 -4.10
CA LYS A 117 11.54 13.93 -4.13
C LYS A 117 12.74 13.62 -3.22
N PRO A 118 13.90 14.26 -3.42
CA PRO A 118 14.96 14.27 -2.42
C PRO A 118 14.36 14.64 -1.04
N ASP A 119 14.79 13.96 0.02
CA ASP A 119 14.27 14.11 1.39
C ASP A 119 12.77 13.77 1.56
N GLY A 120 12.13 13.22 0.54
CA GLY A 120 10.75 12.76 0.60
C GLY A 120 10.60 11.53 1.50
N VAL A 121 9.41 11.36 2.06
CA VAL A 121 9.10 10.33 3.06
C VAL A 121 8.23 9.24 2.47
N LEU A 122 8.60 7.97 2.72
CA LEU A 122 7.76 6.81 2.48
C LEU A 122 7.21 6.29 3.81
N ILE A 123 5.90 6.16 3.88
CA ILE A 123 5.21 5.41 4.94
C ILE A 123 4.86 4.03 4.40
N PHE A 124 5.50 3.01 4.95
CA PHE A 124 5.26 1.62 4.59
C PHE A 124 4.38 0.97 5.65
N LYS A 125 3.24 0.43 5.23
CA LYS A 125 2.35 -0.31 6.12
C LYS A 125 2.42 -1.79 5.76
N TRP A 126 2.60 -2.65 6.77
CA TRP A 126 2.70 -4.08 6.60
C TRP A 126 1.87 -4.84 7.63
N SER A 127 1.19 -5.90 7.21
CA SER A 127 0.52 -6.82 8.13
C SER A 127 1.28 -8.13 8.17
N GLU A 128 1.85 -8.46 9.34
CA GLU A 128 2.60 -9.69 9.60
C GLU A 128 1.66 -10.91 9.76
N TYR A 129 0.70 -11.05 8.82
CA TYR A 129 -0.22 -12.17 8.85
C TYR A 129 0.44 -13.45 8.34
N ASP A 130 1.00 -13.42 7.15
CA ASP A 130 1.68 -14.55 6.51
C ASP A 130 3.21 -14.42 6.59
N LEU A 131 3.75 -13.21 6.53
CA LEU A 131 5.17 -12.93 6.48
C LEU A 131 5.59 -11.93 7.56
N PRO A 132 6.66 -12.22 8.33
CA PRO A 132 7.26 -11.27 9.27
C PRO A 132 7.82 -10.04 8.54
N ALA A 133 7.73 -8.86 9.16
CA ALA A 133 8.29 -7.62 8.62
C ALA A 133 9.80 -7.72 8.35
N GLU A 134 10.56 -8.44 9.17
CA GLU A 134 11.99 -8.66 8.97
C GLU A 134 12.33 -9.33 7.62
N ASP A 135 11.48 -10.24 7.13
CA ASP A 135 11.70 -10.88 5.84
C ASP A 135 11.39 -9.92 4.68
N VAL A 136 10.41 -9.02 4.88
CA VAL A 136 10.13 -7.93 3.95
C VAL A 136 11.29 -6.94 3.88
N TRP A 137 11.86 -6.54 5.03
CA TRP A 137 13.01 -5.64 5.06
C TRP A 137 14.24 -6.25 4.39
N LYS A 138 14.44 -7.56 4.50
CA LYS A 138 15.49 -8.27 3.76
C LYS A 138 15.23 -8.25 2.25
N ALA A 139 13.98 -8.49 1.85
CA ALA A 139 13.61 -8.49 0.44
C ALA A 139 13.81 -7.12 -0.23
N ILE A 140 13.38 -6.04 0.42
CA ILE A 140 13.56 -4.68 -0.10
C ILE A 140 14.99 -4.13 0.08
N GLY A 141 15.84 -4.81 0.88
CA GLY A 141 17.22 -4.42 1.10
C GLY A 141 17.44 -3.24 2.06
N GLN A 142 16.40 -2.77 2.74
CA GLN A 142 16.48 -1.62 3.65
C GLN A 142 15.53 -1.80 4.83
N LYS A 143 15.95 -1.35 6.02
CA LYS A 143 15.10 -1.26 7.21
C LYS A 143 14.53 0.15 7.34
N PRO A 144 13.32 0.30 7.92
CA PRO A 144 12.78 1.62 8.21
C PRO A 144 13.66 2.36 9.22
N LEU A 145 13.68 3.69 9.14
CA LEU A 145 14.35 4.57 10.11
C LEU A 145 13.75 4.42 11.50
N PHE A 146 12.45 4.30 11.56
CA PHE A 146 11.67 4.02 12.77
C PHE A 146 10.30 3.46 12.39
N GLY A 147 9.61 2.89 13.36
CA GLY A 147 8.29 2.33 13.19
C GLY A 147 7.85 1.53 14.40
N HIS A 148 6.60 1.13 14.42
CA HIS A 148 6.05 0.26 15.45
C HIS A 148 4.77 -0.43 15.01
N HIS A 149 4.32 -1.42 15.78
CA HIS A 149 3.02 -2.04 15.58
C HIS A 149 1.88 -1.11 16.00
N SER A 150 0.76 -1.16 15.27
CA SER A 150 -0.43 -0.32 15.51
C SER A 150 -1.06 -0.49 16.89
N GLY A 151 -0.70 -1.54 17.63
CA GLY A 151 -1.19 -1.80 18.97
C GLY A 151 -0.57 -3.08 19.55
N ARG A 152 -0.70 -3.26 20.87
CA ARG A 152 -0.02 -4.32 21.63
C ARG A 152 -0.26 -5.75 21.11
N LYS A 153 -1.39 -6.00 20.43
CA LYS A 153 -1.75 -7.29 19.83
C LYS A 153 -1.93 -7.20 18.31
N SER A 154 -1.59 -6.06 17.72
CA SER A 154 -1.72 -5.86 16.28
C SER A 154 -0.56 -6.51 15.54
N ARG A 155 -0.88 -7.13 14.40
CA ARG A 155 0.11 -7.60 13.44
C ARG A 155 0.47 -6.54 12.40
N THR A 156 -0.16 -5.37 12.47
CA THR A 156 0.10 -4.29 11.53
C THR A 156 1.26 -3.45 12.02
N PHE A 157 2.29 -3.37 11.22
CA PHE A 157 3.47 -2.55 11.41
C PHE A 157 3.43 -1.33 10.50
N TRP A 158 3.86 -0.19 11.02
CA TRP A 158 4.08 1.03 10.26
C TRP A 158 5.55 1.41 10.32
N GLY A 159 6.19 1.53 9.17
CA GLY A 159 7.57 1.91 9.03
C GLY A 159 7.72 3.21 8.26
N CYS A 160 8.69 4.02 8.64
CA CYS A 160 9.03 5.26 7.98
C CYS A 160 10.41 5.13 7.32
N PHE A 161 10.47 5.51 6.04
CA PHE A 161 11.70 5.62 5.27
C PHE A 161 11.83 7.03 4.72
N MET A 162 13.04 7.45 4.42
CA MET A 162 13.32 8.75 3.82
C MET A 162 14.31 8.58 2.67
N LYS A 163 14.04 9.20 1.53
CA LYS A 163 14.92 9.14 0.37
C LYS A 163 16.22 9.89 0.63
N GLY A 164 17.34 9.22 0.42
CA GLY A 164 18.67 9.80 0.61
C GLY A 164 19.31 9.53 1.97
N VAL A 165 18.66 8.76 2.84
CA VAL A 165 19.15 8.39 4.18
C VAL A 165 19.32 6.89 4.29
#